data_9c8560be47c763a51bd24cdd04d3937c
#
_entry.id   9c8560be47c763a51bd24cdd04d3937c
#
_cell.length_a   1.000
_cell.length_b   1.000
_cell.length_c   1.000
_cell.angle_alpha   90.00
_cell.angle_beta   90.00
_cell.angle_gamma   90.00
#
_symmetry.space_group_name_H-M   'P 1'
#
loop_
_entity.id
_entity.type
_entity.pdbx_description
1 polymer ?
#
loop_
_entity_poly.entity_id
_entity_poly.type
_entity_poly.pdbx_seq_one_letter_code
_entity_poly.pdbx_strand_id
1 'polypeptide(L)'
;IATARNPEEAKELQIIATEQDNVVIEQLDVTDHEQIESLAEKYKDQPIDILLNNAALTPRYKSAFKKIKGVDFDIARSSFEINVLGPLKLIQSFMPNVEKSQGKKIIALSSKVGSFGERPKIPFMYSYSISKAALNSLLHTLSFESKRKNIVVVAISPGMVNTTPGMKLLGAIEIEESVTKMMQVIDDLTMADNGHFIDYEDGRQLAW
;
A
#
# COMPACT_ATOMS: atom_id res chain seq x y z
N ILE A 1 2.57 -14.02 -5.36
CA ILE A 1 3.29 -13.23 -6.39
C ILE A 1 3.80 -11.97 -5.70
N ALA A 2 5.08 -11.68 -5.82
CA ALA A 2 5.70 -10.44 -5.39
C ALA A 2 6.18 -9.66 -6.62
N THR A 3 6.10 -8.33 -6.59
CA THR A 3 6.49 -7.51 -7.73
C THR A 3 7.63 -6.56 -7.38
N ALA A 4 8.53 -6.34 -8.32
CA ALA A 4 9.62 -5.38 -8.22
C ALA A 4 9.83 -4.68 -9.56
N ARG A 5 10.22 -3.38 -9.54
CA ARG A 5 10.58 -2.65 -10.77
C ARG A 5 11.75 -3.28 -11.50
N ASN A 6 12.77 -3.65 -10.74
CA ASN A 6 13.97 -4.33 -11.20
C ASN A 6 14.16 -5.63 -10.40
N PRO A 7 13.58 -6.76 -10.83
CA PRO A 7 13.71 -8.03 -10.11
C PRO A 7 15.16 -8.45 -9.86
N GLU A 8 16.06 -8.18 -10.81
CA GLU A 8 17.49 -8.52 -10.67
C GLU A 8 18.22 -7.73 -9.57
N GLU A 9 17.73 -6.54 -9.24
CA GLU A 9 18.29 -5.70 -8.17
C GLU A 9 17.63 -5.97 -6.81
N ALA A 10 16.51 -6.68 -6.78
CA ALA A 10 15.73 -6.99 -5.57
C ALA A 10 16.33 -8.21 -4.83
N LYS A 11 17.58 -8.13 -4.41
CA LYS A 11 18.36 -9.25 -3.86
C LYS A 11 17.70 -9.94 -2.67
N GLU A 12 17.13 -9.18 -1.73
CA GLU A 12 16.45 -9.74 -0.56
C GLU A 12 15.20 -10.53 -0.97
N LEU A 13 14.43 -10.01 -1.94
CA LEU A 13 13.28 -10.71 -2.48
C LEU A 13 13.67 -11.99 -3.22
N GLN A 14 14.79 -11.98 -3.96
CA GLN A 14 15.33 -13.17 -4.61
C GLN A 14 15.73 -14.24 -3.59
N ILE A 15 16.37 -13.85 -2.47
CA ILE A 15 16.69 -14.78 -1.39
C ILE A 15 15.42 -15.45 -0.87
N ILE A 16 14.40 -14.67 -0.55
CA ILE A 16 13.09 -15.20 -0.10
C ILE A 16 12.51 -16.17 -1.14
N ALA A 17 12.56 -15.84 -2.42
CA ALA A 17 12.05 -16.69 -3.48
C ALA A 17 12.85 -17.98 -3.69
N THR A 18 14.14 -18.01 -3.30
CA THR A 18 14.94 -19.25 -3.31
C THR A 18 14.69 -20.14 -2.09
N GLU A 19 14.28 -19.54 -0.98
CA GLU A 19 13.97 -20.25 0.27
C GLU A 19 12.50 -20.72 0.34
N GLN A 20 11.62 -20.15 -0.50
CA GLN A 20 10.18 -20.36 -0.49
C GLN A 20 9.70 -20.72 -1.90
N ASP A 21 9.47 -21.98 -2.17
CA ASP A 21 9.05 -22.51 -3.50
C ASP A 21 7.74 -21.90 -4.04
N ASN A 22 6.95 -21.26 -3.16
CA ASN A 22 5.66 -20.65 -3.50
C ASN A 22 5.74 -19.15 -3.81
N VAL A 23 6.95 -18.56 -3.85
CA VAL A 23 7.13 -17.14 -4.18
C VAL A 23 7.52 -16.97 -5.64
N VAL A 24 6.69 -16.27 -6.39
CA VAL A 24 6.94 -15.87 -7.79
C VAL A 24 7.23 -14.38 -7.83
N ILE A 25 8.35 -14.01 -8.46
CA ILE A 25 8.71 -12.60 -8.65
C ILE A 25 8.35 -12.16 -10.06
N GLU A 26 7.61 -11.07 -10.18
CA GLU A 26 7.25 -10.46 -11.46
C GLU A 26 7.81 -9.04 -11.55
N GLN A 27 8.18 -8.62 -12.76
CA GLN A 27 8.56 -7.24 -13.00
C GLN A 27 7.31 -6.36 -13.08
N LEU A 28 7.30 -5.27 -12.31
CA LEU A 28 6.22 -4.29 -12.36
C LEU A 28 6.69 -2.92 -11.88
N ASP A 29 6.53 -1.90 -12.72
CA ASP A 29 6.47 -0.50 -12.31
C ASP A 29 4.99 -0.09 -12.21
N VAL A 30 4.56 0.33 -11.04
CA VAL A 30 3.16 0.73 -10.81
C VAL A 30 2.75 2.00 -11.55
N THR A 31 3.69 2.72 -12.16
CA THR A 31 3.44 3.87 -13.02
C THR A 31 3.32 3.50 -14.50
N ASP A 32 3.67 2.27 -14.85
CA ASP A 32 3.56 1.73 -16.21
C ASP A 32 2.24 0.96 -16.35
N HIS A 33 1.23 1.63 -16.87
CA HIS A 33 -0.10 1.05 -17.01
C HIS A 33 -0.14 -0.14 -17.99
N GLU A 34 0.74 -0.17 -19.02
CA GLU A 34 0.83 -1.28 -19.96
C GLU A 34 1.42 -2.53 -19.30
N GLN A 35 2.43 -2.35 -18.42
CA GLN A 35 2.94 -3.46 -17.62
C GLN A 35 1.87 -4.02 -16.69
N ILE A 36 1.06 -3.16 -16.04
CA ILE A 36 -0.03 -3.60 -15.18
C ILE A 36 -1.05 -4.43 -15.97
N GLU A 37 -1.46 -3.95 -17.14
CA GLU A 37 -2.41 -4.66 -18.00
C GLU A 37 -1.85 -6.01 -18.50
N SER A 38 -0.60 -6.02 -18.91
CA SER A 38 0.09 -7.23 -19.35
C SER A 38 0.20 -8.27 -18.24
N LEU A 39 0.49 -7.82 -17.02
CA LEU A 39 0.55 -8.69 -15.86
C LEU A 39 -0.84 -9.23 -15.49
N ALA A 40 -1.87 -8.40 -15.54
CA ALA A 40 -3.25 -8.83 -15.30
C ALA A 40 -3.74 -9.85 -16.35
N GLU A 41 -3.40 -9.67 -17.63
CA GLU A 41 -3.70 -10.63 -18.69
C GLU A 41 -2.95 -11.97 -18.47
N LYS A 42 -1.68 -11.93 -18.05
CA LYS A 42 -0.90 -13.15 -17.71
C LYS A 42 -1.59 -13.97 -16.64
N TYR A 43 -2.22 -13.33 -15.66
CA TYR A 43 -2.86 -13.99 -14.52
C TYR A 43 -4.38 -14.01 -14.58
N LYS A 44 -5.00 -13.69 -15.71
CA LYS A 44 -6.46 -13.47 -15.85
C LYS A 44 -7.35 -14.61 -15.33
N ASP A 45 -6.86 -15.84 -15.38
CA ASP A 45 -7.64 -17.01 -14.96
C ASP A 45 -7.36 -17.43 -13.51
N GLN A 46 -6.40 -16.79 -12.84
CA GLN A 46 -6.04 -17.13 -11.47
C GLN A 46 -6.81 -16.27 -10.46
N PRO A 47 -7.43 -16.88 -9.43
CA PRO A 47 -8.00 -16.13 -8.32
C PRO A 47 -6.89 -15.49 -7.48
N ILE A 48 -7.16 -14.30 -6.95
CA ILE A 48 -6.26 -13.57 -6.04
C ILE A 48 -7.02 -13.29 -4.75
N ASP A 49 -6.65 -13.95 -3.67
CA ASP A 49 -7.29 -13.81 -2.38
C ASP A 49 -7.00 -12.47 -1.72
N ILE A 50 -5.76 -11.98 -1.88
CA ILE A 50 -5.31 -10.71 -1.30
C ILE A 50 -4.56 -9.93 -2.38
N LEU A 51 -5.09 -8.77 -2.78
CA LEU A 51 -4.38 -7.78 -3.58
C LEU A 51 -3.80 -6.71 -2.65
N LEU A 52 -2.49 -6.78 -2.40
CA LEU A 52 -1.79 -5.86 -1.51
C LEU A 52 -1.04 -4.78 -2.29
N ASN A 53 -1.49 -3.53 -2.19
CA ASN A 53 -0.82 -2.35 -2.73
C ASN A 53 0.19 -1.80 -1.70
N ASN A 54 1.44 -2.23 -1.83
CA ASN A 54 2.55 -1.86 -0.94
C ASN A 54 3.45 -0.78 -1.53
N ALA A 55 3.61 -0.71 -2.86
CA ALA A 55 4.49 0.24 -3.51
C ALA A 55 4.15 1.69 -3.12
N ALA A 56 5.15 2.46 -2.72
CA ALA A 56 4.97 3.86 -2.35
C ALA A 56 6.23 4.68 -2.56
N LEU A 57 6.04 5.95 -2.96
CA LEU A 57 7.09 6.96 -2.88
C LEU A 57 6.98 7.66 -1.52
N THR A 58 7.97 7.41 -0.65
CA THR A 58 8.11 8.08 0.64
C THR A 58 9.09 9.25 0.52
N PRO A 59 8.86 10.39 1.20
CA PRO A 59 9.77 11.52 1.11
C PRO A 59 11.10 11.19 1.81
N ARG A 60 12.20 11.64 1.19
CA ARG A 60 13.50 11.64 1.87
C ARG A 60 13.48 12.62 3.05
N TYR A 61 14.22 12.34 4.10
CA TYR A 61 14.26 13.13 5.33
C TYR A 61 14.36 14.65 5.07
N LYS A 62 15.29 15.09 4.18
CA LYS A 62 15.48 16.51 3.84
C LYS A 62 14.27 17.15 3.17
N SER A 63 13.43 16.41 2.46
CA SER A 63 12.22 16.94 1.80
C SER A 63 10.99 16.86 2.69
N ALA A 64 10.98 15.97 3.67
CA ALA A 64 9.85 15.76 4.57
C ALA A 64 9.48 17.02 5.38
N PHE A 65 10.47 17.78 5.81
CA PHE A 65 10.28 18.95 6.68
C PHE A 65 10.28 20.30 5.93
N LYS A 66 10.23 20.30 4.60
CA LYS A 66 10.08 21.55 3.84
C LYS A 66 8.74 22.22 4.14
N LYS A 67 8.78 23.53 4.37
CA LYS A 67 7.58 24.36 4.50
C LYS A 67 6.91 24.54 3.13
N ILE A 68 5.67 25.04 3.11
CA ILE A 68 4.85 25.19 1.91
C ILE A 68 5.60 25.85 0.72
N LYS A 69 6.41 26.86 0.97
CA LYS A 69 7.22 27.55 -0.06
C LYS A 69 8.28 26.65 -0.72
N GLY A 70 8.67 25.57 -0.07
CA GLY A 70 9.68 24.64 -0.57
C GLY A 70 9.11 23.30 -1.08
N VAL A 71 7.80 23.20 -1.23
CA VAL A 71 7.16 22.01 -1.80
C VAL A 71 7.55 21.90 -3.27
N ASP A 72 8.06 20.71 -3.63
CA ASP A 72 8.44 20.38 -4.98
C ASP A 72 7.25 19.72 -5.69
N PHE A 73 6.81 20.32 -6.79
CA PHE A 73 5.65 19.85 -7.53
C PHE A 73 5.93 18.56 -8.31
N ASP A 74 7.15 18.31 -8.72
CA ASP A 74 7.49 17.07 -9.43
C ASP A 74 7.48 15.88 -8.46
N ILE A 75 7.97 16.10 -7.22
CA ILE A 75 7.81 15.12 -6.14
C ILE A 75 6.33 14.93 -5.80
N ALA A 76 5.53 15.99 -5.81
CA ALA A 76 4.10 15.88 -5.53
C ALA A 76 3.37 15.07 -6.61
N ARG A 77 3.65 15.34 -7.89
CA ARG A 77 3.10 14.56 -9.03
C ARG A 77 3.51 13.10 -8.96
N SER A 78 4.82 12.84 -8.76
CA SER A 78 5.32 11.47 -8.65
C SER A 78 4.73 10.73 -7.44
N SER A 79 4.53 11.42 -6.31
CA SER A 79 3.88 10.84 -5.13
C SER A 79 2.42 10.48 -5.43
N PHE A 80 1.72 11.31 -6.19
CA PHE A 80 0.34 11.03 -6.57
C PHE A 80 0.27 9.87 -7.56
N GLU A 81 1.14 9.86 -8.56
CA GLU A 81 1.23 8.80 -9.56
C GLU A 81 1.46 7.43 -8.89
N ILE A 82 2.50 7.32 -8.07
CA ILE A 82 2.88 6.04 -7.45
C ILE A 82 1.92 5.63 -6.33
N ASN A 83 1.50 6.57 -5.48
CA ASN A 83 0.78 6.23 -4.26
C ASN A 83 -0.74 6.18 -4.45
N VAL A 84 -1.27 6.70 -5.57
CA VAL A 84 -2.71 6.80 -5.82
C VAL A 84 -3.09 6.16 -7.15
N LEU A 85 -2.54 6.65 -8.27
CA LEU A 85 -2.94 6.18 -9.60
C LEU A 85 -2.44 4.75 -9.87
N GLY A 86 -1.25 4.40 -9.42
CA GLY A 86 -0.75 3.02 -9.47
C GLY A 86 -1.69 2.03 -8.76
N PRO A 87 -2.01 2.21 -7.47
CA PRO A 87 -3.02 1.40 -6.78
C PRO A 87 -4.37 1.38 -7.47
N LEU A 88 -4.88 2.52 -7.96
CA LEU A 88 -6.14 2.58 -8.69
C LEU A 88 -6.10 1.69 -9.93
N LYS A 89 -5.04 1.79 -10.74
CA LYS A 89 -4.88 0.99 -11.96
C LYS A 89 -4.72 -0.50 -11.64
N LEU A 90 -3.93 -0.86 -10.62
CA LEU A 90 -3.79 -2.24 -10.15
C LEU A 90 -5.13 -2.82 -9.70
N ILE A 91 -5.88 -2.11 -8.89
CA ILE A 91 -7.21 -2.54 -8.45
C ILE A 91 -8.14 -2.73 -9.65
N GLN A 92 -8.17 -1.78 -10.57
CA GLN A 92 -9.00 -1.86 -11.79
C GLN A 92 -8.66 -3.12 -12.60
N SER A 93 -7.37 -3.37 -12.84
CA SER A 93 -6.92 -4.46 -13.70
C SER A 93 -7.09 -5.84 -13.05
N PHE A 94 -6.89 -5.94 -11.73
CA PHE A 94 -6.96 -7.22 -11.00
C PHE A 94 -8.30 -7.46 -10.27
N MET A 95 -9.25 -6.55 -10.38
CA MET A 95 -10.59 -6.73 -9.79
C MET A 95 -11.25 -8.06 -10.21
N PRO A 96 -11.22 -8.50 -11.50
CA PRO A 96 -11.79 -9.78 -11.88
C PRO A 96 -11.16 -10.98 -11.19
N ASN A 97 -9.86 -10.92 -10.87
CA ASN A 97 -9.14 -11.96 -10.16
C ASN A 97 -9.58 -12.05 -8.69
N VAL A 98 -9.75 -10.89 -8.04
CA VAL A 98 -10.24 -10.81 -6.66
C VAL A 98 -11.69 -11.30 -6.58
N GLU A 99 -12.53 -10.96 -7.54
CA GLU A 99 -13.92 -11.42 -7.59
C GLU A 99 -14.05 -12.95 -7.69
N LYS A 100 -13.11 -13.62 -8.37
CA LYS A 100 -13.06 -15.07 -8.52
C LYS A 100 -12.59 -15.80 -7.26
N SER A 101 -11.93 -15.12 -6.34
CA SER A 101 -11.30 -15.73 -5.18
C SER A 101 -12.29 -16.00 -4.03
N GLN A 102 -11.84 -16.73 -3.02
CA GLN A 102 -12.56 -16.92 -1.77
C GLN A 102 -12.16 -15.89 -0.71
N GLY A 103 -10.90 -15.46 -0.71
CA GLY A 103 -10.36 -14.50 0.28
C GLY A 103 -10.86 -13.08 0.10
N LYS A 104 -11.02 -12.63 -1.15
CA LYS A 104 -11.64 -11.35 -1.55
C LYS A 104 -11.21 -10.13 -0.75
N LYS A 105 -9.90 -9.88 -0.65
CA LYS A 105 -9.35 -8.73 0.08
C LYS A 105 -8.55 -7.82 -0.84
N ILE A 106 -8.80 -6.51 -0.75
CA ILE A 106 -8.01 -5.45 -1.39
C ILE A 106 -7.45 -4.57 -0.28
N ILE A 107 -6.14 -4.56 -0.16
CA ILE A 107 -5.42 -3.87 0.90
C ILE A 107 -4.49 -2.83 0.26
N ALA A 108 -4.39 -1.64 0.85
CA ALA A 108 -3.32 -0.72 0.51
C ALA A 108 -2.63 -0.18 1.77
N LEU A 109 -1.29 -0.10 1.72
CA LEU A 109 -0.52 0.50 2.79
C LEU A 109 -0.65 2.02 2.71
N SER A 110 -1.35 2.57 3.69
CA SER A 110 -1.51 4.00 3.87
C SER A 110 -0.59 4.53 4.98
N SER A 111 -0.99 5.57 5.66
CA SER A 111 -0.22 6.18 6.76
C SER A 111 -1.12 7.10 7.58
N LYS A 112 -0.86 7.20 8.88
CA LYS A 112 -1.51 8.18 9.76
C LYS A 112 -1.34 9.62 9.28
N VAL A 113 -0.29 9.94 8.51
CA VAL A 113 -0.11 11.28 7.93
C VAL A 113 -1.13 11.62 6.83
N GLY A 114 -1.79 10.61 6.24
CA GLY A 114 -2.90 10.78 5.29
C GLY A 114 -4.25 10.99 5.96
N SER A 115 -4.36 10.76 7.26
CA SER A 115 -5.59 10.94 8.04
C SER A 115 -5.72 12.38 8.52
N PHE A 116 -6.94 12.90 8.58
CA PHE A 116 -7.22 14.21 9.19
C PHE A 116 -7.31 14.11 10.72
N GLY A 117 -7.68 12.96 11.26
CA GLY A 117 -7.81 12.73 12.70
C GLY A 117 -6.52 12.28 13.39
N GLU A 118 -5.72 11.44 12.72
CA GLU A 118 -4.57 10.75 13.33
C GLU A 118 -3.23 11.46 13.08
N ARG A 119 -3.13 12.33 12.05
CA ARG A 119 -1.84 12.93 11.69
C ARG A 119 -1.30 13.87 12.76
N PRO A 120 0.03 13.96 12.91
CA PRO A 120 0.66 14.98 13.76
C PRO A 120 0.26 16.39 13.32
N LYS A 121 -0.03 17.27 14.30
CA LYS A 121 -0.41 18.68 14.05
C LYS A 121 0.79 19.57 13.76
N ILE A 122 1.68 19.12 12.86
CA ILE A 122 2.86 19.86 12.41
C ILE A 122 2.89 19.93 10.89
N PRO A 123 3.43 21.01 10.29
CA PRO A 123 3.54 21.16 8.85
C PRO A 123 4.72 20.33 8.32
N PHE A 124 4.46 19.14 7.79
CA PHE A 124 5.50 18.31 7.21
C PHE A 124 4.91 17.35 6.16
N MET A 125 5.77 16.78 5.32
CA MET A 125 5.43 15.73 4.35
C MET A 125 4.26 16.06 3.40
N TYR A 126 4.15 17.33 2.95
CA TYR A 126 3.01 17.79 2.15
C TYR A 126 2.63 16.84 1.00
N SER A 127 3.57 16.55 0.09
CA SER A 127 3.31 15.70 -1.08
C SER A 127 2.86 14.30 -0.69
N TYR A 128 3.51 13.71 0.31
CA TYR A 128 3.19 12.38 0.80
C TYR A 128 1.84 12.35 1.54
N SER A 129 1.62 13.32 2.43
CA SER A 129 0.36 13.44 3.18
C SER A 129 -0.84 13.59 2.25
N ILE A 130 -0.74 14.44 1.22
CA ILE A 130 -1.79 14.64 0.22
C ILE A 130 -2.04 13.31 -0.55
N SER A 131 -0.98 12.62 -0.98
CA SER A 131 -1.13 11.37 -1.72
C SER A 131 -1.76 10.26 -0.85
N LYS A 132 -1.38 10.15 0.42
CA LYS A 132 -1.98 9.14 1.32
C LYS A 132 -3.43 9.48 1.70
N ALA A 133 -3.78 10.76 1.81
CA ALA A 133 -5.17 11.18 1.98
C ALA A 133 -6.02 10.86 0.74
N ALA A 134 -5.47 11.06 -0.47
CA ALA A 134 -6.12 10.67 -1.72
C ALA A 134 -6.29 9.16 -1.83
N LEU A 135 -5.28 8.36 -1.45
CA LEU A 135 -5.37 6.90 -1.38
C LEU A 135 -6.46 6.45 -0.40
N ASN A 136 -6.54 7.08 0.78
CA ASN A 136 -7.58 6.82 1.77
C ASN A 136 -8.98 7.07 1.17
N SER A 137 -9.16 8.21 0.49
CA SER A 137 -10.42 8.55 -0.19
C SER A 137 -10.78 7.55 -1.29
N LEU A 138 -9.79 7.10 -2.08
CA LEU A 138 -9.98 6.06 -3.10
C LEU A 138 -10.52 4.77 -2.49
N LEU A 139 -9.85 4.25 -1.44
CA LEU A 139 -10.24 2.98 -0.83
C LEU A 139 -11.60 3.07 -0.12
N HIS A 140 -11.85 4.19 0.57
CA HIS A 140 -13.14 4.42 1.20
C HIS A 140 -14.28 4.43 0.16
N THR A 141 -14.08 5.13 -0.96
CA THR A 141 -15.06 5.17 -2.06
C THR A 141 -15.26 3.77 -2.68
N LEU A 142 -14.17 3.05 -2.93
CA LEU A 142 -14.22 1.69 -3.47
C LEU A 142 -14.98 0.72 -2.56
N SER A 143 -14.90 0.90 -1.25
CA SER A 143 -15.58 0.03 -0.29
C SER A 143 -17.10 -0.02 -0.47
N PHE A 144 -17.72 1.05 -0.96
CA PHE A 144 -19.17 1.08 -1.25
C PHE A 144 -19.54 0.20 -2.44
N GLU A 145 -18.69 0.20 -3.47
CA GLU A 145 -18.87 -0.65 -4.65
C GLU A 145 -18.58 -2.12 -4.31
N SER A 146 -17.45 -2.38 -3.64
CA SER A 146 -16.93 -3.70 -3.32
C SER A 146 -17.84 -4.49 -2.37
N LYS A 147 -18.59 -3.81 -1.52
CA LYS A 147 -19.54 -4.41 -0.57
C LYS A 147 -20.54 -5.36 -1.26
N ARG A 148 -21.03 -4.98 -2.45
CA ARG A 148 -21.98 -5.82 -3.20
C ARG A 148 -21.37 -7.12 -3.73
N LYS A 149 -20.04 -7.18 -3.81
CA LYS A 149 -19.26 -8.32 -4.29
C LYS A 149 -18.64 -9.13 -3.14
N ASN A 150 -18.93 -8.75 -1.90
CA ASN A 150 -18.32 -9.31 -0.68
C ASN A 150 -16.78 -9.21 -0.69
N ILE A 151 -16.24 -8.09 -1.19
CA ILE A 151 -14.82 -7.80 -1.19
C ILE A 151 -14.50 -6.83 -0.07
N VAL A 152 -13.58 -7.21 0.80
CA VAL A 152 -13.07 -6.37 1.90
C VAL A 152 -12.03 -5.41 1.35
N VAL A 153 -12.25 -4.11 1.50
CA VAL A 153 -11.30 -3.05 1.09
C VAL A 153 -10.86 -2.27 2.32
N VAL A 154 -9.57 -2.30 2.61
CA VAL A 154 -9.00 -1.70 3.83
C VAL A 154 -7.73 -0.92 3.53
N ALA A 155 -7.59 0.25 4.15
CA ALA A 155 -6.31 0.94 4.27
C ALA A 155 -5.63 0.52 5.58
N ILE A 156 -4.33 0.18 5.54
CA ILE A 156 -3.56 -0.15 6.74
C ILE A 156 -2.44 0.88 6.94
N SER A 157 -2.32 1.40 8.17
CA SER A 157 -1.13 2.13 8.60
C SER A 157 -0.10 1.14 9.13
N PRO A 158 1.08 0.99 8.49
CA PRO A 158 2.09 0.01 8.90
C PRO A 158 2.92 0.44 10.13
N GLY A 159 2.59 1.58 10.75
CA GLY A 159 3.45 2.22 11.73
C GLY A 159 4.58 3.03 11.10
N MET A 160 5.49 3.52 11.94
CA MET A 160 6.74 4.13 11.50
C MET A 160 7.81 3.04 11.43
N VAL A 161 8.06 2.53 10.22
CA VAL A 161 8.92 1.35 9.99
C VAL A 161 10.34 1.77 9.65
N ASN A 162 11.33 1.06 10.19
CA ASN A 162 12.77 1.29 9.98
C ASN A 162 13.22 0.84 8.58
N THR A 163 12.75 1.52 7.54
CA THR A 163 13.09 1.24 6.14
C THR A 163 14.23 2.10 5.58
N THR A 164 14.72 3.06 6.36
CA THR A 164 15.80 3.97 5.97
C THR A 164 16.75 4.23 7.14
N PRO A 165 18.06 4.39 6.88
CA PRO A 165 19.03 4.66 7.94
C PRO A 165 18.61 5.86 8.82
N GLY A 166 18.70 5.69 10.13
CA GLY A 166 18.36 6.71 11.12
C GLY A 166 16.91 6.73 11.61
N MET A 167 15.99 6.01 10.99
CA MET A 167 14.59 5.96 11.43
C MET A 167 14.43 5.32 12.81
N LYS A 168 15.29 4.37 13.17
CA LYS A 168 15.31 3.75 14.51
C LYS A 168 15.53 4.76 15.63
N LEU A 169 16.35 5.79 15.38
CA LEU A 169 16.57 6.88 16.35
C LEU A 169 15.32 7.75 16.59
N LEU A 170 14.36 7.70 15.67
CA LEU A 170 13.07 8.38 15.76
C LEU A 170 11.97 7.49 16.35
N GLY A 171 12.32 6.30 16.84
CA GLY A 171 11.37 5.36 17.41
C GLY A 171 10.67 4.46 16.38
N ALA A 172 11.25 4.31 15.17
CA ALA A 172 10.72 3.38 14.19
C ALA A 172 10.87 1.91 14.67
N ILE A 173 9.84 1.13 14.40
CA ILE A 173 9.80 -0.32 14.66
C ILE A 173 10.55 -1.08 13.57
N GLU A 174 10.94 -2.30 13.87
CA GLU A 174 11.60 -3.16 12.88
C GLU A 174 10.60 -3.65 11.82
N ILE A 175 11.12 -3.93 10.62
CA ILE A 175 10.31 -4.37 9.47
C ILE A 175 9.55 -5.65 9.82
N GLU A 176 10.24 -6.62 10.43
CA GLU A 176 9.65 -7.90 10.81
C GLU A 176 8.48 -7.75 11.78
N GLU A 177 8.60 -6.88 12.77
CA GLU A 177 7.52 -6.59 13.72
C GLU A 177 6.28 -6.02 13.00
N SER A 178 6.48 -5.02 12.13
CA SER A 178 5.40 -4.41 11.38
C SER A 178 4.71 -5.43 10.46
N VAL A 179 5.49 -6.20 9.71
CA VAL A 179 4.97 -7.18 8.75
C VAL A 179 4.22 -8.30 9.46
N THR A 180 4.78 -8.86 10.53
CA THR A 180 4.13 -9.94 11.30
C THR A 180 2.78 -9.51 11.83
N LYS A 181 2.70 -8.34 12.45
CA LYS A 181 1.44 -7.81 12.97
C LYS A 181 0.44 -7.48 11.85
N MET A 182 0.90 -6.87 10.74
CA MET A 182 0.02 -6.63 9.60
C MET A 182 -0.55 -7.91 9.01
N MET A 183 0.25 -8.98 8.91
CA MET A 183 -0.24 -10.27 8.42
C MET A 183 -1.37 -10.81 9.30
N GLN A 184 -1.19 -10.79 10.62
CA GLN A 184 -2.24 -11.19 11.57
C GLN A 184 -3.52 -10.37 11.39
N VAL A 185 -3.38 -9.04 11.31
CA VAL A 185 -4.53 -8.15 11.07
C VAL A 185 -5.20 -8.46 9.74
N ILE A 186 -4.44 -8.69 8.65
CA ILE A 186 -4.99 -9.01 7.33
C ILE A 186 -5.74 -10.34 7.33
N ASP A 187 -5.23 -11.34 8.05
CA ASP A 187 -5.87 -12.66 8.14
C ASP A 187 -7.23 -12.56 8.84
N ASP A 188 -7.32 -11.76 9.89
CA ASP A 188 -8.53 -11.58 10.70
C ASP A 188 -9.59 -10.66 10.05
N LEU A 189 -9.28 -9.94 8.94
CA LEU A 189 -10.22 -9.03 8.27
C LEU A 189 -11.48 -9.74 7.79
N THR A 190 -12.61 -9.12 8.10
CA THR A 190 -13.95 -9.54 7.68
C THR A 190 -14.70 -8.42 6.95
N MET A 191 -15.89 -8.70 6.46
CA MET A 191 -16.78 -7.67 5.88
C MET A 191 -17.19 -6.57 6.86
N ALA A 192 -17.04 -6.77 8.16
CA ALA A 192 -17.25 -5.71 9.15
C ALA A 192 -16.23 -4.60 9.06
N ASP A 193 -15.01 -4.94 8.57
CA ASP A 193 -13.88 -4.01 8.44
C ASP A 193 -13.85 -3.30 7.08
N ASN A 194 -14.77 -3.66 6.17
CA ASN A 194 -14.80 -3.07 4.85
C ASN A 194 -14.99 -1.55 4.88
N GLY A 195 -14.08 -0.83 4.28
CA GLY A 195 -14.08 0.63 4.25
C GLY A 195 -13.41 1.25 5.48
N HIS A 196 -12.68 0.49 6.28
CA HIS A 196 -11.95 1.02 7.43
C HIS A 196 -10.50 1.41 7.08
N PHE A 197 -9.99 2.40 7.79
CA PHE A 197 -8.57 2.68 7.93
C PHE A 197 -8.15 2.09 9.29
N ILE A 198 -7.16 1.21 9.31
CA ILE A 198 -6.80 0.44 10.49
C ILE A 198 -5.33 0.54 10.86
N ASP A 199 -5.04 0.32 12.13
CA ASP A 199 -3.67 0.24 12.66
C ASP A 199 -3.07 -1.15 12.43
N TYR A 200 -1.79 -1.22 12.12
CA TYR A 200 -1.06 -2.48 11.95
C TYR A 200 -0.94 -3.28 13.25
N GLU A 201 -1.00 -2.62 14.39
CA GLU A 201 -0.63 -3.21 15.68
C GLU A 201 -1.70 -4.15 16.23
N ASP A 202 -2.96 -3.73 16.16
CA ASP A 202 -4.10 -4.41 16.77
C ASP A 202 -5.35 -4.43 15.90
N GLY A 203 -5.26 -3.94 14.66
CA GLY A 203 -6.39 -3.87 13.75
C GLY A 203 -7.47 -2.84 14.14
N ARG A 204 -7.20 -2.00 15.14
CA ARG A 204 -8.19 -0.99 15.54
C ARG A 204 -8.46 0.00 14.42
N GLN A 205 -9.70 0.43 14.33
CA GLN A 205 -10.07 1.47 13.38
C GLN A 205 -9.45 2.81 13.76
N LEU A 206 -8.81 3.43 12.77
CA LEU A 206 -8.29 4.78 12.82
C LEU A 206 -9.29 5.77 12.21
N ALA A 207 -9.20 7.04 12.60
CA ALA A 207 -9.94 8.11 11.93
C ALA A 207 -9.39 8.32 10.52
N TRP A 208 -10.29 8.66 9.58
CA TRP A 208 -9.93 9.01 8.21
C TRP A 208 -9.23 10.38 8.11
#